data_40d5bb56c26b6d8835d1ba1ce079a060
#
_entry.id   40d5bb56c26b6d8835d1ba1ce079a060
#
_cell.length_a   1.000
_cell.length_b   1.000
_cell.length_c   1.000
_cell.angle_alpha   90.00
_cell.angle_beta   90.00
_cell.angle_gamma   90.00
#
_symmetry.space_group_name_H-M   'P 1'
#
loop_
_entity.id
_entity.type
_entity.pdbx_description
1 polymer ?
#
loop_
_entity_poly.entity_id
_entity_poly.type
_entity_poly.pdbx_seq_one_letter_code
_entity_poly.pdbx_strand_id
1 'polypeptide(L)'
;MRVKIGRKVYDTEKYPEVARKVVGYFGDSYGYEEIMFHKKDKEFFLYGIGGDCSVYKEPQIRPLDEQETDIWLEELLGRAEADKLLNTFTSKKTTAASRRQKK
;
A
#
# COMPACT_ATOMS: atom_id res chain seq x y z
N MET A 1 -1.40 -9.17 11.00
CA MET A 1 -2.50 -8.42 11.62
C MET A 1 -3.74 -8.51 10.76
N ARG A 2 -4.87 -8.68 11.38
CA ARG A 2 -6.14 -8.85 10.66
C ARG A 2 -7.18 -7.95 11.30
N VAL A 3 -7.81 -7.09 10.50
CA VAL A 3 -8.78 -6.12 10.99
C VAL A 3 -10.00 -6.10 10.09
N LYS A 4 -11.18 -6.00 10.69
CA LYS A 4 -12.42 -5.86 9.93
C LYS A 4 -12.87 -4.40 10.04
N ILE A 5 -13.03 -3.75 8.90
CA ILE A 5 -13.48 -2.37 8.84
C ILE A 5 -14.73 -2.34 7.96
N GLY A 6 -15.87 -2.02 8.58
CA GLY A 6 -17.13 -2.15 7.88
C GLY A 6 -17.40 -3.59 7.53
N ARG A 7 -17.59 -3.88 6.26
CA ARG A 7 -17.84 -5.24 5.78
C ARG A 7 -16.61 -5.90 5.18
N LYS A 8 -15.46 -5.21 5.25
CA LYS A 8 -14.25 -5.70 4.59
C LYS A 8 -13.22 -6.13 5.61
N VAL A 9 -12.50 -7.18 5.29
CA VAL A 9 -11.44 -7.71 6.15
C VAL A 9 -10.10 -7.39 5.50
N TYR A 10 -9.18 -6.87 6.30
CA TYR A 10 -7.83 -6.52 5.86
C TYR A 10 -6.83 -7.34 6.65
N ASP A 11 -6.00 -8.09 5.96
CA ASP A 11 -5.11 -9.06 6.60
C ASP A 11 -3.72 -8.96 5.97
N THR A 12 -2.73 -8.52 6.75
CA THR A 12 -1.38 -8.34 6.25
C THR A 12 -0.69 -9.65 5.89
N GLU A 13 -1.23 -10.77 6.35
CA GLU A 13 -0.63 -12.06 6.05
C GLU A 13 -1.24 -12.72 4.83
N LYS A 14 -2.38 -12.21 4.37
CA LYS A 14 -3.09 -12.81 3.25
C LYS A 14 -2.78 -12.14 1.91
N TYR A 15 -2.45 -10.86 1.93
CA TYR A 15 -2.32 -10.08 0.71
C TYR A 15 -0.86 -9.69 0.47
N PRO A 16 -0.46 -9.52 -0.80
CA PRO A 16 0.95 -9.21 -1.11
C PRO A 16 1.31 -7.78 -0.78
N GLU A 17 2.54 -7.59 -0.33
CA GLU A 17 3.11 -6.28 -0.08
C GLU A 17 3.46 -5.63 -1.42
N VAL A 18 3.09 -4.36 -1.57
CA VAL A 18 3.36 -3.59 -2.78
C VAL A 18 4.61 -2.74 -2.62
N ALA A 19 4.69 -2.00 -1.52
CA ALA A 19 5.79 -1.07 -1.29
C ALA A 19 5.83 -0.73 0.19
N ARG A 20 6.97 -0.14 0.61
CA ARG A 20 7.22 0.16 2.02
C ARG A 20 7.86 1.54 2.12
N LYS A 21 7.41 2.34 3.07
CA LYS A 21 7.93 3.67 3.33
C LYS A 21 8.40 3.72 4.76
N VAL A 22 9.64 4.15 4.97
CA VAL A 22 10.20 4.29 6.31
C VAL A 22 10.52 5.76 6.55
N VAL A 23 10.05 6.28 7.68
CA VAL A 23 10.31 7.66 8.08
C VAL A 23 11.09 7.61 9.39
N GLY A 24 12.25 8.27 9.44
CA GLY A 24 13.11 8.23 10.62
C GLY A 24 14.07 7.07 10.56
N TYR A 25 14.53 6.63 11.72
CA TYR A 25 15.52 5.56 11.80
C TYR A 25 15.17 4.61 12.94
N PHE A 26 15.84 3.49 12.97
CA PHE A 26 15.60 2.47 13.99
C PHE A 26 15.83 3.05 15.39
N GLY A 27 14.84 2.92 16.25
CA GLY A 27 14.93 3.45 17.61
C GLY A 27 14.43 4.88 17.75
N ASP A 28 14.08 5.54 16.65
CA ASP A 28 13.55 6.90 16.67
C ASP A 28 12.10 6.86 17.15
N SER A 29 11.81 7.49 18.30
CA SER A 29 10.45 7.44 18.84
C SER A 29 9.44 8.19 17.98
N TYR A 30 9.89 9.07 17.09
CA TYR A 30 9.01 9.77 16.15
C TYR A 30 8.94 9.08 14.81
N GLY A 31 9.80 8.11 14.55
CA GLY A 31 9.83 7.41 13.28
C GLY A 31 8.71 6.41 13.14
N TYR A 32 8.40 6.05 11.89
CA TYR A 32 7.36 5.09 11.62
C TYR A 32 7.57 4.44 10.26
N GLU A 33 6.80 3.39 10.01
CA GLU A 33 6.85 2.65 8.76
C GLU A 33 5.44 2.43 8.27
N GLU A 34 5.24 2.59 6.96
CA GLU A 34 3.98 2.28 6.31
C GLU A 34 4.25 1.24 5.24
N ILE A 35 3.47 0.16 5.25
CA ILE A 35 3.60 -0.90 4.27
C ILE A 35 2.29 -0.98 3.52
N MET A 36 2.36 -0.85 2.19
CA MET A 36 1.16 -0.91 1.36
C MET A 36 0.95 -2.33 0.87
N PHE A 37 -0.29 -2.79 0.97
CA PHE A 37 -0.69 -4.11 0.51
C PHE A 37 -1.76 -3.99 -0.56
N HIS A 38 -1.79 -4.93 -1.47
CA HIS A 38 -2.81 -4.99 -2.52
C HIS A 38 -3.85 -6.03 -2.14
N LYS A 39 -5.10 -5.62 -2.03
CA LYS A 39 -6.18 -6.53 -1.67
C LYS A 39 -6.79 -7.16 -2.91
N LYS A 40 -7.39 -6.36 -3.78
CA LYS A 40 -7.90 -6.85 -5.08
C LYS A 40 -8.25 -5.64 -5.93
N ASP A 41 -8.19 -5.81 -7.26
CA ASP A 41 -8.51 -4.74 -8.21
C ASP A 41 -7.76 -3.46 -7.86
N LYS A 42 -8.47 -2.40 -7.50
CA LYS A 42 -7.86 -1.13 -7.13
C LYS A 42 -7.94 -0.88 -5.63
N GLU A 43 -8.13 -1.92 -4.84
CA GLU A 43 -8.20 -1.80 -3.39
C GLU A 43 -6.84 -2.05 -2.77
N PHE A 44 -6.34 -1.06 -2.07
CA PHE A 44 -5.07 -1.13 -1.37
C PHE A 44 -5.27 -0.67 0.06
N PHE A 45 -4.36 -1.05 0.93
CA PHE A 45 -4.40 -0.57 2.31
C PHE A 45 -2.99 -0.45 2.86
N LEU A 46 -2.84 0.36 3.90
CA LEU A 46 -1.57 0.55 4.58
C LEU A 46 -1.61 -0.12 5.94
N TYR A 47 -0.48 -0.72 6.30
CA TYR A 47 -0.23 -1.16 7.66
C TYR A 47 0.82 -0.21 8.22
N GLY A 48 0.48 0.50 9.31
CA GLY A 48 1.38 1.48 9.89
C GLY A 48 1.82 1.05 11.28
N ILE A 49 3.10 1.24 11.57
CA ILE A 49 3.65 0.94 12.89
C ILE A 49 4.82 1.89 13.14
N GLY A 50 4.97 2.36 14.36
CA GLY A 50 6.03 3.31 14.66
C GLY A 50 6.33 3.42 16.13
N GLY A 51 7.09 4.44 16.48
CA GLY A 51 7.49 4.68 17.85
C GLY A 51 6.41 5.38 18.67
N ASP A 52 6.68 5.56 19.94
CA ASP A 52 5.69 6.08 20.88
C ASP A 52 5.23 7.49 20.56
N CYS A 53 6.05 8.26 19.89
CA CYS A 53 5.73 9.65 19.55
C CYS A 53 5.35 9.81 18.10
N SER A 54 5.20 8.72 17.34
CA SER A 54 4.87 8.78 15.93
C SER A 54 3.37 8.83 15.74
N VAL A 55 2.95 8.99 14.47
CA VAL A 55 1.53 8.94 14.11
C VAL A 55 0.96 7.54 14.26
N TYR A 56 1.83 6.53 14.37
CA TYR A 56 1.41 5.15 14.56
C TYR A 56 1.93 4.63 15.90
N LYS A 57 1.38 5.15 17.00
CA LYS A 57 1.77 4.66 18.32
C LYS A 57 1.46 3.19 18.51
N GLU A 58 0.43 2.72 17.82
CA GLU A 58 0.05 1.31 17.84
C GLU A 58 -0.11 0.85 16.40
N PRO A 59 0.14 -0.43 16.12
CA PRO A 59 -0.06 -0.95 14.77
C PRO A 59 -1.50 -0.72 14.32
N GLN A 60 -1.67 -0.24 13.10
CA GLN A 60 -3.03 -0.03 12.59
C GLN A 60 -3.08 -0.21 11.08
N ILE A 61 -4.25 -0.57 10.59
CA ILE A 61 -4.51 -0.73 9.18
C ILE A 61 -5.40 0.41 8.73
N ARG A 62 -5.04 1.02 7.59
CA ARG A 62 -5.78 2.14 7.03
C ARG A 62 -6.10 1.85 5.56
N PRO A 63 -7.37 1.63 5.22
CA PRO A 63 -7.71 1.43 3.81
C PRO A 63 -7.46 2.69 3.01
N LEU A 64 -7.09 2.52 1.74
CA LEU A 64 -6.84 3.64 0.83
C LEU A 64 -7.82 3.59 -0.32
N ASP A 65 -8.28 4.77 -0.76
CA ASP A 65 -9.01 4.84 -2.01
C ASP A 65 -8.01 4.98 -3.16
N GLU A 66 -8.52 5.03 -4.38
CA GLU A 66 -7.67 5.05 -5.56
C GLU A 66 -6.77 6.29 -5.58
N GLN A 67 -7.32 7.43 -5.22
CA GLN A 67 -6.56 8.68 -5.22
C GLN A 67 -5.48 8.67 -4.15
N GLU A 68 -5.81 8.20 -2.96
CA GLU A 68 -4.82 8.13 -1.88
C GLU A 68 -3.69 7.17 -2.22
N THR A 69 -4.01 6.07 -2.89
CA THR A 69 -3.01 5.11 -3.34
C THR A 69 -2.04 5.76 -4.31
N ASP A 70 -2.56 6.50 -5.29
CA ASP A 70 -1.73 7.19 -6.27
C ASP A 70 -0.80 8.19 -5.60
N ILE A 71 -1.34 9.00 -4.70
CA ILE A 71 -0.55 10.03 -4.03
C ILE A 71 0.57 9.40 -3.20
N TRP A 72 0.24 8.37 -2.46
CA TRP A 72 1.22 7.71 -1.59
C TRP A 72 2.38 7.12 -2.41
N LEU A 73 2.05 6.43 -3.49
CA LEU A 73 3.07 5.81 -4.33
C LEU A 73 3.88 6.85 -5.10
N GLU A 74 3.22 7.91 -5.56
CA GLU A 74 3.93 8.95 -6.29
C GLU A 74 4.93 9.67 -5.39
N GLU A 75 4.56 9.92 -4.15
CA GLU A 75 5.47 10.58 -3.21
C GLU A 75 6.64 9.68 -2.86
N LEU A 76 6.43 8.38 -2.81
CA LEU A 76 7.50 7.46 -2.46
C LEU A 76 8.42 7.15 -3.63
N LEU A 77 7.88 6.92 -4.81
CA LEU A 77 8.62 6.37 -5.95
C LEU A 77 8.73 7.30 -7.14
N GLY A 78 7.94 8.36 -7.19
CA GLY A 78 7.83 9.19 -8.39
C GLY A 78 6.73 8.64 -9.30
N ARG A 79 6.27 9.48 -10.23
CA ARG A 79 5.12 9.12 -11.05
C ARG A 79 5.36 7.90 -11.94
N ALA A 80 6.52 7.85 -12.59
CA ALA A 80 6.79 6.77 -13.54
C ALA A 80 6.81 5.40 -12.85
N GLU A 81 7.51 5.31 -11.72
CA GLU A 81 7.58 4.05 -11.00
C GLU A 81 6.25 3.71 -10.34
N ALA A 82 5.54 4.71 -9.86
CA ALA A 82 4.23 4.48 -9.25
C ALA A 82 3.26 3.90 -10.28
N ASP A 83 3.23 4.47 -11.48
CA ASP A 83 2.36 3.97 -12.55
C ASP A 83 2.71 2.54 -12.93
N LYS A 84 4.00 2.25 -13.04
CA LYS A 84 4.45 0.92 -13.40
C LYS A 84 4.02 -0.10 -12.34
N LEU A 85 4.18 0.24 -11.08
CA LEU A 85 3.85 -0.67 -10.00
C LEU A 85 2.34 -0.89 -9.93
N LEU A 86 1.55 0.17 -10.07
CA LEU A 86 0.10 0.04 -10.07
C LEU A 86 -0.38 -0.83 -11.22
N ASN A 87 0.21 -0.68 -12.39
CA ASN A 87 -0.15 -1.52 -13.52
C ASN A 87 0.14 -2.99 -13.24
N THR A 88 1.24 -3.27 -12.55
CA THR A 88 1.58 -4.64 -12.21
C THR A 88 0.48 -5.30 -11.38
N PHE A 89 -0.12 -4.55 -10.47
CA PHE A 89 -1.12 -5.11 -9.57
C PHE A 89 -2.55 -4.99 -10.06
N THR A 90 -2.85 -4.06 -10.97
CA THR A 90 -4.24 -3.80 -11.33
C THR A 90 -4.62 -4.13 -12.77
N SER A 91 -3.66 -4.13 -13.68
CA SER A 91 -4.00 -4.22 -15.10
C SER A 91 -4.08 -5.64 -15.63
N LYS A 92 -3.71 -6.60 -14.87
CA LYS A 92 -3.68 -7.95 -15.37
C LYS A 92 -5.05 -8.48 -15.75
N LYS A 93 -6.04 -7.89 -15.25
CA LYS A 93 -7.35 -8.32 -15.61
C LYS A 93 -7.75 -7.81 -16.97
N THR A 94 -6.99 -6.95 -17.49
CA THR A 94 -7.20 -6.54 -18.84
C THR A 94 -6.29 -7.33 -19.71
N THR A 95 -5.73 -7.51 -19.46
CA THR A 95 -5.10 -8.08 -20.10
C THR A 95 -4.91 -8.48 -20.67
N ALA A 96 -5.00 -8.27 -20.67
CA ALA A 96 -4.80 -8.68 -21.21
C ALA A 96 -4.57 -8.49 -22.03
N ALA A 97 -4.53 -7.99 -21.95
CA ALA A 97 -4.32 -7.84 -22.64
C ALA A 97 -3.66 -7.61 -23.26
N SER A 98 -3.43 -7.27 -22.93
CA SER A 98 -3.00 -7.11 -23.37
C SER A 98 -2.24 -7.22 -23.87
N ARG A 99 -1.99 -7.11 -23.96
CA ARG A 99 -1.70 -7.25 -24.37
C ARG A 99 -1.21 -7.38 -24.97
N ARG A 100 -1.16 -7.10 -24.98
CA ARG A 100 -1.16 -7.06 -25.47
C ARG A 100 -0.72 -6.92 -25.97
N GLN A 101 -0.62 -6.50 -25.73
CA GLN A 101 -0.65 -6.23 -26.05
C GLN A 101 -0.21 -6.19 -26.56
N LYS A 102 0.04 -5.95 -26.78
CA LYS A 102 0.03 -5.80 -27.10
C LYS A 102 0.35 -5.89 -27.63
N LYS A 103 0.62 -5.52 -27.74
CA LYS A 103 0.43 -5.45 -28.09
C LYS A 103 0.45 -5.48 -28.42
#